data_67c85b8572b9a3efe0ab88d27b345e9d
#
_entry.id   67c85b8572b9a3efe0ab88d27b345e9d
#
_cell.length_a   1.000
_cell.length_b   1.000
_cell.length_c   1.000
_cell.angle_alpha   90.00
_cell.angle_beta   90.00
_cell.angle_gamma   90.00
#
_symmetry.space_group_name_H-M   'P 1'
#
loop_
_entity.id
_entity.type
_entity.pdbx_description
1 polymer ?
#
loop_
_entity_poly.entity_id
_entity_poly.type
_entity_poly.pdbx_seq_one_letter_code
_entity_poly.pdbx_strand_id
1 'polypeptide(L)'
;LVRHINRLLEPTSGKILINDQDVMQFNKDHLQELRNKKIGMVFQNFALMPHRSVLDNIAMPLEIRGVSKNDRLDAANKILNIVELQGWGNKYAHELSGGMQQRVGLARALAADPEFLLMDEPFSALDPLIRRQLQSEFIKLSKQMKKTTVFITHDLDEAVRVGHRIAIMRDGAVVQIGTPEE
;
A
#
# COMPACT_ATOMS: atom_id res chain seq x y z
N LEU A 1 9.38 10.21 -3.72
CA LEU A 1 10.25 9.13 -3.27
C LEU A 1 9.66 7.76 -3.56
N VAL A 2 8.47 7.40 -3.02
CA VAL A 2 7.86 6.06 -3.17
C VAL A 2 7.68 5.65 -4.63
N ARG A 3 7.29 6.59 -5.50
CA ARG A 3 7.11 6.32 -6.94
C ARG A 3 8.41 6.05 -7.69
N HIS A 4 9.56 6.40 -7.12
CA HIS A 4 10.86 6.01 -7.67
C HIS A 4 11.21 4.57 -7.28
N ILE A 5 10.84 4.10 -6.08
CA ILE A 5 11.15 2.75 -5.61
C ILE A 5 10.59 1.69 -6.57
N ASN A 6 9.37 1.89 -7.07
CA ASN A 6 8.75 0.99 -8.06
C ASN A 6 8.91 1.47 -9.52
N ARG A 7 9.75 2.49 -9.75
CA ARG A 7 10.00 3.12 -11.06
C ARG A 7 8.72 3.53 -11.81
N LEU A 8 7.68 3.98 -11.08
CA LEU A 8 6.57 4.74 -11.70
C LEU A 8 7.04 6.13 -12.13
N LEU A 9 8.09 6.65 -11.47
CA LEU A 9 8.85 7.82 -11.88
C LEU A 9 10.32 7.40 -11.96
N GLU A 10 10.97 7.73 -13.07
CA GLU A 10 12.41 7.47 -13.25
C GLU A 10 13.22 8.49 -12.44
N PRO A 11 14.19 8.05 -11.63
CA PRO A 11 15.10 8.96 -10.95
C PRO A 11 16.12 9.55 -11.96
N THR A 12 16.57 10.78 -11.73
CA THR A 12 17.57 11.44 -12.57
C THR A 12 18.93 10.77 -12.46
N SER A 13 19.27 10.25 -11.28
CA SER A 13 20.55 9.58 -10.99
C SER A 13 20.43 8.74 -9.72
N GLY A 14 21.45 7.95 -9.41
CA GLY A 14 21.53 7.12 -8.22
C GLY A 14 21.10 5.67 -8.46
N LYS A 15 21.00 4.91 -7.36
CA LYS A 15 20.65 3.49 -7.36
C LYS A 15 19.49 3.25 -6.41
N ILE A 16 18.64 2.28 -6.73
CA ILE A 16 17.58 1.79 -5.86
C ILE A 16 17.77 0.29 -5.71
N LEU A 17 18.14 -0.15 -4.51
CA LEU A 17 18.38 -1.55 -4.22
C LEU A 17 17.17 -2.18 -3.53
N ILE A 18 16.67 -3.27 -4.08
CA ILE A 18 15.64 -4.12 -3.48
C ILE A 18 16.22 -5.54 -3.42
N ASN A 19 16.39 -6.10 -2.23
CA ASN A 19 17.05 -7.39 -2.03
C ASN A 19 18.41 -7.45 -2.76
N ASP A 20 19.24 -6.41 -2.59
CA ASP A 20 20.56 -6.24 -3.20
C ASP A 20 20.60 -6.15 -4.75
N GLN A 21 19.45 -6.10 -5.38
CA GLN A 21 19.31 -5.93 -6.82
C GLN A 21 19.00 -4.46 -7.16
N ASP A 22 19.80 -3.89 -8.08
CA ASP A 22 19.56 -2.52 -8.57
C ASP A 22 18.37 -2.48 -9.52
N VAL A 23 17.27 -1.94 -9.06
CA VAL A 23 16.03 -1.81 -9.84
C VAL A 23 16.22 -0.99 -11.11
N MET A 24 17.22 -0.11 -11.14
CA MET A 24 17.54 0.69 -12.34
C MET A 24 18.05 -0.16 -13.51
N GLN A 25 18.58 -1.34 -13.23
CA GLN A 25 19.07 -2.29 -14.24
C GLN A 25 17.96 -3.25 -14.75
N PHE A 26 16.75 -3.18 -14.18
CA PHE A 26 15.66 -4.08 -14.58
C PHE A 26 15.14 -3.70 -15.97
N ASN A 27 14.99 -4.70 -16.84
CA ASN A 27 14.22 -4.59 -18.07
C ASN A 27 12.71 -4.51 -17.76
N LYS A 28 11.90 -4.34 -18.81
CA LYS A 28 10.43 -4.19 -18.65
C LYS A 28 9.80 -5.39 -17.96
N ASP A 29 10.23 -6.61 -18.27
CA ASP A 29 9.64 -7.83 -17.73
C ASP A 29 9.96 -7.99 -16.24
N HIS A 30 11.22 -7.79 -15.85
CA HIS A 30 11.64 -7.82 -14.44
C HIS A 30 10.95 -6.72 -13.62
N LEU A 31 10.77 -5.53 -14.21
CA LEU A 31 10.07 -4.43 -13.54
C LEU A 31 8.58 -4.72 -13.38
N GLN A 32 7.95 -5.34 -14.37
CA GLN A 32 6.56 -5.78 -14.28
C GLN A 32 6.41 -6.89 -13.24
N GLU A 33 7.34 -7.82 -13.18
CA GLU A 33 7.35 -8.87 -12.15
C GLU A 33 7.50 -8.30 -10.75
N LEU A 34 8.45 -7.37 -10.54
CA LEU A 34 8.64 -6.65 -9.28
C LEU A 34 7.33 -5.98 -8.83
N ARG A 35 6.68 -5.20 -9.71
CA ARG A 35 5.43 -4.50 -9.41
C ARG A 35 4.26 -5.45 -9.14
N ASN A 36 4.18 -6.55 -9.88
CA ASN A 36 3.07 -7.47 -9.77
C ASN A 36 3.19 -8.43 -8.58
N LYS A 37 4.42 -8.88 -8.26
CA LYS A 37 4.61 -9.96 -7.29
C LYS A 37 5.19 -9.50 -5.96
N LYS A 38 6.04 -8.44 -5.96
CA LYS A 38 6.81 -8.07 -4.79
C LYS A 38 6.35 -6.78 -4.11
N ILE A 39 5.71 -5.88 -4.84
CA ILE A 39 5.31 -4.57 -4.33
C ILE A 39 3.80 -4.43 -4.33
N GLY A 40 3.23 -4.14 -3.16
CA GLY A 40 1.88 -3.59 -3.01
C GLY A 40 1.95 -2.07 -2.88
N MET A 41 1.02 -1.34 -3.49
CA MET A 41 0.98 0.12 -3.38
C MET A 41 -0.39 0.61 -2.95
N VAL A 42 -0.38 1.47 -1.92
CA VAL A 42 -1.55 2.22 -1.44
C VAL A 42 -1.37 3.68 -1.83
N PHE A 43 -2.33 4.21 -2.57
CA PHE A 43 -2.32 5.58 -3.09
C PHE A 43 -3.12 6.52 -2.19
N GLN A 44 -2.74 7.78 -2.16
CA GLN A 44 -3.42 8.85 -1.42
C GLN A 44 -4.92 8.96 -1.73
N ASN A 45 -5.31 8.84 -2.99
CA ASN A 45 -6.70 8.93 -3.46
C ASN A 45 -7.32 7.54 -3.70
N PHE A 46 -6.90 6.53 -2.93
CA PHE A 46 -7.36 5.13 -2.95
C PHE A 46 -7.27 4.45 -4.32
N ALA A 47 -7.38 5.18 -5.42
CA ALA A 47 -7.32 4.72 -6.81
C ALA A 47 -8.21 3.48 -7.07
N LEU A 48 -9.41 3.45 -6.49
CA LEU A 48 -10.37 2.39 -6.73
C LEU A 48 -10.99 2.54 -8.11
N MET A 49 -11.22 1.41 -8.77
CA MET A 49 -11.91 1.35 -10.06
C MET A 49 -13.41 1.53 -9.83
N PRO A 50 -14.03 2.65 -10.25
CA PRO A 50 -15.42 2.97 -9.90
C PRO A 50 -16.44 2.02 -10.53
N HIS A 51 -16.08 1.38 -11.64
CA HIS A 51 -16.92 0.43 -12.38
C HIS A 51 -16.77 -1.02 -11.88
N ARG A 52 -15.91 -1.26 -10.89
CA ARG A 52 -15.70 -2.57 -10.25
C ARG A 52 -16.28 -2.59 -8.85
N SER A 53 -16.78 -3.76 -8.46
CA SER A 53 -17.18 -4.00 -7.07
C SER A 53 -15.97 -3.91 -6.12
N VAL A 54 -16.24 -3.82 -4.82
CA VAL A 54 -15.20 -3.90 -3.78
C VAL A 54 -14.38 -5.18 -3.94
N LEU A 55 -15.05 -6.32 -4.12
CA LEU A 55 -14.39 -7.60 -4.24
C LEU A 55 -13.54 -7.68 -5.51
N ASP A 56 -14.02 -7.15 -6.64
CA ASP A 56 -13.25 -7.11 -7.88
C ASP A 56 -12.07 -6.12 -7.81
N ASN A 57 -12.19 -5.03 -7.08
CA ASN A 57 -11.08 -4.13 -6.80
C ASN A 57 -9.97 -4.86 -6.02
N ILE A 58 -10.33 -5.59 -4.97
CA ILE A 58 -9.38 -6.38 -4.17
C ILE A 58 -8.77 -7.50 -4.99
N ALA A 59 -9.55 -8.20 -5.81
CA ALA A 59 -9.10 -9.32 -6.63
C ALA A 59 -8.22 -8.90 -7.82
N MET A 60 -8.22 -7.62 -8.21
CA MET A 60 -7.56 -7.12 -9.42
C MET A 60 -6.08 -7.52 -9.56
N PRO A 61 -5.21 -7.45 -8.53
CA PRO A 61 -3.81 -7.86 -8.66
C PRO A 61 -3.65 -9.35 -9.00
N LEU A 62 -4.53 -10.20 -8.47
CA LEU A 62 -4.54 -11.63 -8.76
C LEU A 62 -5.08 -11.90 -10.19
N GLU A 63 -6.03 -11.10 -10.66
CA GLU A 63 -6.52 -11.14 -12.05
C GLU A 63 -5.38 -10.84 -13.04
N ILE A 64 -4.58 -9.79 -12.77
CA ILE A 64 -3.41 -9.42 -13.58
C ILE A 64 -2.38 -10.56 -13.62
N ARG A 65 -2.27 -11.35 -12.54
CA ARG A 65 -1.41 -12.54 -12.46
C ARG A 65 -1.99 -13.78 -13.16
N GLY A 66 -3.18 -13.70 -13.73
CA GLY A 66 -3.85 -14.83 -14.40
C GLY A 66 -4.46 -15.87 -13.45
N VAL A 67 -4.64 -15.55 -12.17
CA VAL A 67 -5.31 -16.44 -11.20
C VAL A 67 -6.77 -16.65 -11.60
N SER A 68 -7.27 -17.88 -11.49
CA SER A 68 -8.64 -18.21 -11.85
C SER A 68 -9.66 -17.36 -11.10
N LYS A 69 -10.85 -17.14 -11.70
CA LYS A 69 -11.87 -16.26 -11.10
C LYS A 69 -12.28 -16.74 -9.70
N ASN A 70 -12.45 -18.03 -9.50
CA ASN A 70 -12.87 -18.56 -8.21
C ASN A 70 -11.77 -18.34 -7.15
N ASP A 71 -10.53 -18.72 -7.47
CA ASP A 71 -9.42 -18.61 -6.52
C ASP A 71 -9.13 -17.16 -6.12
N ARG A 72 -9.18 -16.20 -7.09
CA ARG A 72 -8.95 -14.80 -6.79
C ARG A 72 -10.07 -14.16 -5.98
N LEU A 73 -11.32 -14.55 -6.19
CA LEU A 73 -12.45 -14.08 -5.39
C LEU A 73 -12.44 -14.68 -3.97
N ASP A 74 -12.07 -15.92 -3.83
CA ASP A 74 -11.87 -16.55 -2.50
C ASP A 74 -10.75 -15.87 -1.71
N ALA A 75 -9.62 -15.59 -2.37
CA ALA A 75 -8.53 -14.84 -1.76
C ALA A 75 -8.96 -13.42 -1.37
N ALA A 76 -9.68 -12.73 -2.26
CA ALA A 76 -10.20 -11.39 -2.00
C ALA A 76 -11.19 -11.37 -0.83
N ASN A 77 -12.07 -12.38 -0.70
CA ASN A 77 -12.98 -12.50 0.43
C ASN A 77 -12.23 -12.70 1.77
N LYS A 78 -11.15 -13.48 1.79
CA LYS A 78 -10.32 -13.64 2.99
C LYS A 78 -9.73 -12.29 3.43
N ILE A 79 -9.19 -11.52 2.48
CA ILE A 79 -8.62 -10.19 2.79
C ILE A 79 -9.73 -9.19 3.19
N LEU A 80 -10.91 -9.26 2.56
CA LEU A 80 -12.05 -8.43 2.92
C LEU A 80 -12.44 -8.59 4.40
N ASN A 81 -12.33 -9.83 4.91
CA ASN A 81 -12.57 -10.11 6.33
C ASN A 81 -11.48 -9.50 7.23
N ILE A 82 -10.22 -9.52 6.80
CA ILE A 82 -9.08 -8.95 7.55
C ILE A 82 -9.23 -7.44 7.71
N VAL A 83 -9.75 -6.76 6.69
CA VAL A 83 -9.98 -5.29 6.75
C VAL A 83 -11.37 -4.91 7.28
N GLU A 84 -12.10 -5.85 7.86
CA GLU A 84 -13.40 -5.65 8.51
C GLU A 84 -14.47 -5.03 7.59
N LEU A 85 -14.54 -5.52 6.34
CA LEU A 85 -15.53 -5.10 5.35
C LEU A 85 -16.46 -6.25 4.92
N GLN A 86 -16.77 -7.19 5.84
CA GLN A 86 -17.71 -8.27 5.57
C GLN A 86 -19.07 -7.72 5.11
N GLY A 87 -19.64 -8.33 4.08
CA GLY A 87 -20.91 -7.91 3.48
C GLY A 87 -20.82 -6.76 2.47
N TRP A 88 -19.66 -6.11 2.33
CA TRP A 88 -19.47 -4.99 1.40
C TRP A 88 -18.90 -5.41 0.03
N GLY A 89 -18.61 -6.69 -0.18
CA GLY A 89 -17.94 -7.20 -1.38
C GLY A 89 -18.62 -6.82 -2.70
N ASN A 90 -19.95 -6.79 -2.75
CA ASN A 90 -20.75 -6.47 -3.94
C ASN A 90 -21.01 -4.97 -4.11
N LYS A 91 -20.55 -4.11 -3.18
CA LYS A 91 -20.73 -2.66 -3.27
C LYS A 91 -19.70 -2.02 -4.18
N TYR A 92 -19.96 -0.80 -4.63
CA TYR A 92 -19.06 0.00 -5.46
C TYR A 92 -18.42 1.12 -4.66
N ALA A 93 -17.33 1.70 -5.18
CA ALA A 93 -16.56 2.73 -4.48
C ALA A 93 -17.41 3.93 -4.02
N HIS A 94 -18.38 4.35 -4.82
CA HIS A 94 -19.26 5.49 -4.49
C HIS A 94 -20.28 5.21 -3.37
N GLU A 95 -20.48 3.93 -2.98
CA GLU A 95 -21.33 3.53 -1.86
C GLU A 95 -20.57 3.46 -0.53
N LEU A 96 -19.25 3.70 -0.54
CA LEU A 96 -18.36 3.57 0.61
C LEU A 96 -17.99 4.92 1.20
N SER A 97 -17.84 4.98 2.52
CA SER A 97 -17.16 6.11 3.18
C SER A 97 -15.67 6.17 2.79
N GLY A 98 -15.02 7.33 2.97
CA GLY A 98 -13.59 7.48 2.70
C GLY A 98 -12.72 6.45 3.46
N GLY A 99 -13.03 6.19 4.73
CA GLY A 99 -12.34 5.16 5.51
C GLY A 99 -12.52 3.75 4.97
N MET A 100 -13.73 3.41 4.48
CA MET A 100 -13.98 2.12 3.83
C MET A 100 -13.23 2.02 2.49
N GLN A 101 -13.21 3.08 1.69
CA GLN A 101 -12.42 3.11 0.45
C GLN A 101 -10.92 2.90 0.71
N GLN A 102 -10.40 3.49 1.79
CA GLN A 102 -9.04 3.29 2.25
C GLN A 102 -8.76 1.82 2.59
N ARG A 103 -9.64 1.19 3.35
CA ARG A 103 -9.53 -0.25 3.69
C ARG A 103 -9.56 -1.12 2.44
N VAL A 104 -10.37 -0.79 1.43
CA VAL A 104 -10.39 -1.50 0.14
C VAL A 104 -9.06 -1.30 -0.60
N GLY A 105 -8.50 -0.09 -0.61
CA GLY A 105 -7.18 0.20 -1.20
C GLY A 105 -6.05 -0.61 -0.54
N LEU A 106 -6.06 -0.69 0.80
CA LEU A 106 -5.13 -1.52 1.56
C LEU A 106 -5.34 -3.00 1.26
N ALA A 107 -6.58 -3.48 1.28
CA ALA A 107 -6.92 -4.86 0.96
C ALA A 107 -6.44 -5.27 -0.43
N ARG A 108 -6.62 -4.41 -1.44
CA ARG A 108 -6.11 -4.62 -2.80
C ARG A 108 -4.59 -4.73 -2.82
N ALA A 109 -3.88 -3.85 -2.11
CA ALA A 109 -2.42 -3.90 -2.06
C ALA A 109 -1.92 -5.20 -1.41
N LEU A 110 -2.66 -5.75 -0.45
CA LEU A 110 -2.32 -6.98 0.28
C LEU A 110 -2.74 -8.25 -0.45
N ALA A 111 -3.74 -8.20 -1.33
CA ALA A 111 -4.31 -9.39 -1.98
C ALA A 111 -3.28 -10.18 -2.80
N ALA A 112 -2.25 -9.52 -3.30
CA ALA A 112 -1.15 -10.13 -4.02
C ALA A 112 -0.05 -10.70 -3.10
N ASP A 113 -0.21 -10.65 -1.79
CA ASP A 113 0.79 -11.06 -0.79
C ASP A 113 2.21 -10.51 -1.08
N PRO A 114 2.37 -9.17 -1.19
CA PRO A 114 3.64 -8.56 -1.56
C PRO A 114 4.68 -8.70 -0.44
N GLU A 115 5.97 -8.64 -0.80
CA GLU A 115 7.09 -8.55 0.18
C GLU A 115 7.16 -7.12 0.77
N PHE A 116 6.91 -6.11 -0.09
CA PHE A 116 7.03 -4.68 0.23
C PHE A 116 5.70 -3.99 0.06
N LEU A 117 5.36 -3.13 1.01
CA LEU A 117 4.18 -2.27 0.93
C LEU A 117 4.62 -0.81 0.86
N LEU A 118 4.27 -0.13 -0.24
CA LEU A 118 4.54 1.28 -0.44
C LEU A 118 3.26 2.08 -0.19
N MET A 119 3.30 3.05 0.71
CA MET A 119 2.14 3.85 1.11
C MET A 119 2.44 5.35 0.91
N ASP A 120 1.68 5.99 0.04
CA ASP A 120 1.82 7.40 -0.33
C ASP A 120 0.70 8.21 0.34
N GLU A 121 0.98 8.81 1.49
CA GLU A 121 0.04 9.57 2.32
C GLU A 121 -1.32 8.87 2.55
N PRO A 122 -1.33 7.60 2.99
CA PRO A 122 -2.54 6.78 2.95
C PRO A 122 -3.69 7.30 3.82
N PHE A 123 -3.43 8.12 4.83
CA PHE A 123 -4.45 8.60 5.76
C PHE A 123 -4.77 10.10 5.64
N SER A 124 -4.12 10.82 4.70
CA SER A 124 -4.26 12.29 4.56
C SER A 124 -5.67 12.75 4.20
N ALA A 125 -6.41 11.96 3.44
CA ALA A 125 -7.77 12.29 2.98
C ALA A 125 -8.89 11.94 4.00
N LEU A 126 -8.53 11.55 5.22
CA LEU A 126 -9.47 11.09 6.23
C LEU A 126 -9.65 12.11 7.34
N ASP A 127 -10.85 12.16 7.93
CA ASP A 127 -11.09 12.92 9.16
C ASP A 127 -10.25 12.37 10.34
N PRO A 128 -9.98 13.19 11.37
CA PRO A 128 -9.04 12.84 12.43
C PRO A 128 -9.42 11.58 13.22
N LEU A 129 -10.73 11.31 13.41
CA LEU A 129 -11.18 10.15 14.18
C LEU A 129 -10.97 8.85 13.41
N ILE A 130 -11.42 8.81 12.17
CA ILE A 130 -11.25 7.65 11.27
C ILE A 130 -9.78 7.41 11.00
N ARG A 131 -8.99 8.47 10.82
CA ARG A 131 -7.52 8.39 10.64
C ARG A 131 -6.87 7.62 11.79
N ARG A 132 -7.13 8.03 13.04
CA ARG A 132 -6.57 7.37 14.24
C ARG A 132 -6.99 5.91 14.35
N GLN A 133 -8.23 5.60 14.04
CA GLN A 133 -8.73 4.23 14.02
C GLN A 133 -7.98 3.38 13.00
N LEU A 134 -7.89 3.83 11.75
CA LEU A 134 -7.22 3.11 10.67
C LEU A 134 -5.71 2.95 10.89
N GLN A 135 -5.04 3.94 11.49
CA GLN A 135 -3.64 3.82 11.91
C GLN A 135 -3.47 2.68 12.92
N SER A 136 -4.36 2.60 13.92
CA SER A 136 -4.31 1.55 14.94
C SER A 136 -4.55 0.16 14.34
N GLU A 137 -5.48 0.05 13.39
CA GLU A 137 -5.76 -1.17 12.65
C GLU A 137 -4.56 -1.56 11.77
N PHE A 138 -3.97 -0.60 11.06
CA PHE A 138 -2.77 -0.84 10.24
C PHE A 138 -1.60 -1.35 11.09
N ILE A 139 -1.35 -0.77 12.26
CA ILE A 139 -0.29 -1.23 13.19
C ILE A 139 -0.53 -2.70 13.59
N LYS A 140 -1.77 -3.07 13.92
CA LYS A 140 -2.13 -4.46 14.24
C LYS A 140 -1.86 -5.39 13.05
N LEU A 141 -2.31 -5.00 11.85
CA LEU A 141 -2.13 -5.77 10.63
C LEU A 141 -0.65 -5.91 10.26
N SER A 142 0.14 -4.83 10.36
CA SER A 142 1.56 -4.85 10.02
C SER A 142 2.37 -5.81 10.90
N LYS A 143 2.03 -5.88 12.20
CA LYS A 143 2.62 -6.85 13.14
C LYS A 143 2.32 -8.30 12.78
N GLN A 144 1.11 -8.58 12.29
CA GLN A 144 0.70 -9.92 11.88
C GLN A 144 1.34 -10.35 10.56
N MET A 145 1.42 -9.43 9.60
CA MET A 145 1.87 -9.74 8.24
C MET A 145 3.39 -9.75 8.07
N LYS A 146 4.15 -9.14 8.99
CA LYS A 146 5.63 -9.03 8.93
C LYS A 146 6.15 -8.51 7.58
N LYS A 147 5.47 -7.53 6.98
CA LYS A 147 5.85 -6.94 5.70
C LYS A 147 6.76 -5.73 5.90
N THR A 148 7.74 -5.56 5.02
CA THR A 148 8.51 -4.31 4.96
C THR A 148 7.64 -3.22 4.37
N THR A 149 7.39 -2.15 5.15
CA THR A 149 6.55 -1.04 4.71
C THR A 149 7.36 0.24 4.59
N VAL A 150 7.25 0.91 3.46
CA VAL A 150 7.72 2.29 3.27
C VAL A 150 6.49 3.19 3.26
N PHE A 151 6.42 4.07 4.24
CA PHE A 151 5.27 4.92 4.52
C PHE A 151 5.68 6.39 4.37
N ILE A 152 4.99 7.17 3.53
CA ILE A 152 5.19 8.60 3.40
C ILE A 152 4.04 9.34 4.05
N THR A 153 4.37 10.32 4.88
CA THR A 153 3.43 11.24 5.49
C THR A 153 4.09 12.62 5.68
N HIS A 154 3.28 13.66 5.72
CA HIS A 154 3.69 14.98 6.15
C HIS A 154 3.32 15.27 7.63
N ASP A 155 2.70 14.30 8.30
CA ASP A 155 2.28 14.36 9.70
C ASP A 155 3.30 13.64 10.58
N LEU A 156 4.00 14.40 11.44
CA LEU A 156 5.05 13.86 12.30
C LEU A 156 4.47 12.91 13.38
N ASP A 157 3.31 13.23 13.93
CA ASP A 157 2.64 12.37 14.92
C ASP A 157 2.29 11.01 14.31
N GLU A 158 1.88 11.00 13.06
CA GLU A 158 1.63 9.80 12.30
C GLU A 158 2.92 8.99 12.08
N ALA A 159 4.00 9.63 11.68
CA ALA A 159 5.30 8.98 11.48
C ALA A 159 5.80 8.32 12.77
N VAL A 160 5.75 9.04 13.90
CA VAL A 160 6.13 8.54 15.23
C VAL A 160 5.27 7.36 15.67
N ARG A 161 3.95 7.42 15.40
CA ARG A 161 3.01 6.39 15.82
C ARG A 161 3.14 5.08 15.05
N VAL A 162 3.42 5.17 13.74
CA VAL A 162 3.37 4.02 12.81
C VAL A 162 4.77 3.49 12.48
N GLY A 163 5.79 4.34 12.44
CA GLY A 163 7.12 4.01 11.98
C GLY A 163 7.99 3.33 13.06
N HIS A 164 8.80 2.34 12.66
CA HIS A 164 9.89 1.82 13.49
C HIS A 164 11.18 2.62 13.27
N ARG A 165 11.34 3.21 12.09
CA ARG A 165 12.39 4.16 11.72
C ARG A 165 11.79 5.30 10.93
N ILE A 166 12.27 6.50 11.18
CA ILE A 166 11.78 7.74 10.54
C ILE A 166 12.94 8.39 9.80
N ALA A 167 12.69 8.79 8.56
CA ALA A 167 13.60 9.64 7.79
C ALA A 167 12.92 11.00 7.56
N ILE A 168 13.51 12.05 8.11
CA ILE A 168 13.06 13.43 7.91
C ILE A 168 13.69 13.96 6.63
N MET A 169 12.85 14.47 5.74
CA MET A 169 13.28 15.05 4.47
C MET A 169 12.98 16.55 4.42
N ARG A 170 13.93 17.33 3.91
CA ARG A 170 13.78 18.76 3.61
C ARG A 170 14.43 19.05 2.27
N ASP A 171 13.74 19.78 1.40
CA ASP A 171 14.24 20.23 0.08
C ASP A 171 14.79 19.05 -0.77
N GLY A 172 14.15 17.89 -0.69
CA GLY A 172 14.55 16.68 -1.42
C GLY A 172 15.73 15.90 -0.83
N ALA A 173 16.32 16.36 0.27
CA ALA A 173 17.42 15.69 0.96
C ALA A 173 16.95 15.05 2.28
N VAL A 174 17.58 13.95 2.67
CA VAL A 174 17.43 13.35 4.00
C VAL A 174 18.23 14.15 5.00
N VAL A 175 17.56 14.73 6.01
CA VAL A 175 18.19 15.55 7.06
C VAL A 175 18.55 14.73 8.28
N GLN A 176 17.68 13.77 8.64
CA GLN A 176 17.86 12.92 9.81
C GLN A 176 17.22 11.55 9.57
N ILE A 177 17.80 10.52 10.14
CA ILE A 177 17.21 9.18 10.22
C ILE A 177 17.41 8.69 11.66
N GLY A 178 16.32 8.20 12.26
CA GLY A 178 16.37 7.67 13.63
C GLY A 178 15.18 6.77 13.93
N THR A 179 15.08 6.37 15.19
CA THR A 179 13.88 5.75 15.76
C THR A 179 12.91 6.84 16.23
N PRO A 180 11.65 6.54 16.53
CA PRO A 180 10.72 7.51 17.11
C PRO A 180 11.16 8.14 18.43
N GLU A 181 12.10 7.51 19.14
CA GLU A 181 12.60 7.95 20.45
C GLU A 181 13.83 8.89 20.33
N GLU A 182 14.51 8.90 19.17
CA GLU A 182 15.65 9.77 18.82
C GLU A 182 15.19 11.09 18.19
#